data_1ea305e991d2d762d4f79b93c7cdbb1a
#
_entry.id   1ea305e991d2d762d4f79b93c7cdbb1a
#
_cell.length_a   1.000
_cell.length_b   1.000
_cell.length_c   1.000
_cell.angle_alpha   90.00
_cell.angle_beta   90.00
_cell.angle_gamma   90.00
#
_symmetry.space_group_name_H-M   'P 1'
#
loop_
_entity.id
_entity.type
_entity.pdbx_description
1 polymer ?
#
loop_
_entity_poly.entity_id
_entity_poly.type
_entity_poly.pdbx_seq_one_letter_code
_entity_poly.pdbx_strand_id
1 'polypeptide(L)'
;DYANNKHMKVDDYPYGGGAGLVMQAAPVCAAYDSLVQKIGKKPRVVYMTPQGYTFNQKMAQDFAKEDNLVILCGHYEGIDERALERIVTDYVSIGDYVLTGGELPAMVVIDTVSRLVPGVLHNSESAETESFENGLLEYPQYTSPEVFEGKKVPDVLLSGHHANVEKWRLEKSIERTKKY
;
A
#
# COMPACT_ATOMS: atom_id res chain seq x y z
N ASP A 1 -12.19 23.41 -3.90
CA ASP A 1 -13.57 23.88 -3.89
C ASP A 1 -14.26 23.78 -2.50
N TYR A 2 -13.54 23.31 -1.48
CA TYR A 2 -14.07 23.17 -0.10
C TYR A 2 -13.57 24.25 0.87
N ALA A 3 -12.73 25.17 0.41
CA ALA A 3 -12.27 26.29 1.22
C ALA A 3 -13.29 27.44 1.15
N ASN A 4 -13.85 27.85 2.30
CA ASN A 4 -14.89 28.86 2.41
C ASN A 4 -14.33 30.28 2.71
N ASN A 5 -13.08 30.57 2.32
CA ASN A 5 -12.46 31.87 2.52
C ASN A 5 -12.16 32.56 1.19
N LYS A 6 -12.02 33.90 1.22
CA LYS A 6 -11.84 34.76 0.03
C LYS A 6 -10.66 34.33 -0.86
N HIS A 7 -9.64 33.70 -0.28
CA HIS A 7 -8.41 33.31 -0.97
C HIS A 7 -8.34 31.80 -1.29
N MET A 8 -9.40 31.04 -1.04
CA MET A 8 -9.48 29.59 -1.27
C MET A 8 -8.33 28.81 -0.58
N LYS A 9 -7.83 29.35 0.55
CA LYS A 9 -6.76 28.73 1.33
C LYS A 9 -7.28 27.51 2.07
N VAL A 10 -6.49 26.45 2.03
CA VAL A 10 -6.76 25.16 2.71
C VAL A 10 -5.81 24.91 3.90
N ASP A 11 -4.87 25.83 4.12
CA ASP A 11 -3.76 25.74 5.07
C ASP A 11 -3.60 27.04 5.87
N ASP A 12 -2.97 26.95 7.03
CA ASP A 12 -2.63 28.09 7.89
C ASP A 12 -1.43 27.76 8.78
N TYR A 13 -0.91 28.76 9.50
CA TYR A 13 0.19 28.59 10.43
C TYR A 13 -0.21 27.71 11.63
N PRO A 14 0.70 26.84 12.12
CA PRO A 14 0.41 26.00 13.26
C PRO A 14 0.26 26.83 14.55
N TYR A 15 -0.71 26.50 15.39
CA TYR A 15 -0.77 27.03 16.75
C TYR A 15 0.47 26.60 17.55
N GLY A 16 0.98 27.49 18.37
CA GLY A 16 2.22 27.27 19.12
C GLY A 16 3.48 27.69 18.38
N GLY A 17 3.35 28.13 17.12
CA GLY A 17 4.48 28.52 16.26
C GLY A 17 5.19 27.31 15.63
N GLY A 18 6.18 27.59 14.82
CA GLY A 18 6.94 26.61 14.05
C GLY A 18 7.06 26.99 12.60
N ALA A 19 7.87 26.25 11.85
CA ALA A 19 8.01 26.41 10.40
C ALA A 19 6.88 25.70 9.67
N GLY A 20 6.56 26.19 8.48
CA GLY A 20 5.60 25.56 7.57
C GLY A 20 4.14 25.90 7.86
N LEU A 21 3.25 25.14 7.23
CA LEU A 21 1.79 25.32 7.27
C LEU A 21 1.14 23.99 7.63
N VAL A 22 -0.11 24.05 8.10
CA VAL A 22 -0.93 22.87 8.44
C VAL A 22 -2.23 22.94 7.67
N MET A 23 -2.69 21.83 7.09
CA MET A 23 -3.98 21.77 6.41
C MET A 23 -5.11 21.95 7.41
N GLN A 24 -6.02 22.88 7.13
CA GLN A 24 -7.14 23.23 8.01
C GLN A 24 -8.18 22.11 8.08
N ALA A 25 -8.78 21.91 9.25
CA ALA A 25 -9.80 20.89 9.48
C ALA A 25 -11.05 21.09 8.60
N ALA A 26 -11.53 22.32 8.45
CA ALA A 26 -12.79 22.60 7.78
C ALA A 26 -12.82 22.15 6.30
N PRO A 27 -11.86 22.52 5.42
CA PRO A 27 -11.87 22.07 4.03
C PRO A 27 -11.68 20.57 3.91
N VAL A 28 -10.83 19.94 4.75
CA VAL A 28 -10.60 18.48 4.73
C VAL A 28 -11.88 17.73 5.11
N CYS A 29 -12.54 18.14 6.18
CA CYS A 29 -13.81 17.55 6.61
C CYS A 29 -14.93 17.76 5.60
N ALA A 30 -15.02 18.95 4.98
CA ALA A 30 -16.03 19.23 3.97
C ALA A 30 -15.84 18.35 2.69
N ALA A 31 -14.59 18.13 2.28
CA ALA A 31 -14.27 17.22 1.19
C ALA A 31 -14.70 15.78 1.53
N TYR A 32 -14.37 15.32 2.73
CA TYR A 32 -14.81 14.00 3.22
C TYR A 32 -16.34 13.86 3.26
N ASP A 33 -17.05 14.85 3.81
CA ASP A 33 -18.52 14.83 3.90
C ASP A 33 -19.15 14.74 2.49
N SER A 34 -18.58 15.42 1.49
CA SER A 34 -19.00 15.29 0.09
C SER A 34 -18.80 13.87 -0.46
N LEU A 35 -17.71 13.19 -0.10
CA LEU A 35 -17.47 11.79 -0.47
C LEU A 35 -18.49 10.86 0.20
N VAL A 36 -18.75 11.04 1.50
CA VAL A 36 -19.77 10.26 2.23
C VAL A 36 -21.14 10.39 1.58
N GLN A 37 -21.53 11.60 1.17
CA GLN A 37 -22.79 11.82 0.46
C GLN A 37 -22.85 11.08 -0.88
N LYS A 38 -21.77 11.07 -1.64
CA LYS A 38 -21.68 10.35 -2.94
C LYS A 38 -21.71 8.84 -2.78
N ILE A 39 -21.03 8.33 -1.76
CA ILE A 39 -20.91 6.88 -1.47
C ILE A 39 -22.18 6.34 -0.79
N GLY A 40 -22.89 7.19 -0.03
CA GLY A 40 -24.07 6.81 0.77
C GLY A 40 -23.77 6.12 2.10
N LYS A 41 -22.50 5.88 2.42
CA LYS A 41 -22.01 5.34 3.70
C LYS A 41 -20.63 5.92 4.04
N LYS A 42 -20.24 5.83 5.30
CA LYS A 42 -18.87 6.21 5.72
C LYS A 42 -17.88 5.19 5.13
N PRO A 43 -16.93 5.61 4.28
CA PRO A 43 -15.90 4.73 3.75
C PRO A 43 -14.80 4.49 4.80
N ARG A 44 -14.00 3.46 4.59
CA ARG A 44 -12.71 3.31 5.25
C ARG A 44 -11.75 4.39 4.76
N VAL A 45 -11.03 5.04 5.67
CA VAL A 45 -10.11 6.15 5.36
C VAL A 45 -8.71 5.82 5.84
N VAL A 46 -7.80 5.65 4.91
CA VAL A 46 -6.39 5.39 5.16
C VAL A 46 -5.60 6.68 5.05
N TYR A 47 -5.00 7.14 6.13
CA TYR A 47 -4.10 8.29 6.15
C TYR A 47 -2.66 7.83 5.97
N MET A 48 -2.01 8.35 4.93
CA MET A 48 -0.60 8.07 4.64
C MET A 48 0.29 8.96 5.50
N THR A 49 0.97 8.35 6.47
CA THR A 49 1.79 9.07 7.45
C THR A 49 2.94 8.19 7.96
N PRO A 50 4.16 8.76 8.21
CA PRO A 50 5.26 8.02 8.83
C PRO A 50 4.94 7.51 10.24
N GLN A 51 3.93 8.09 10.92
CA GLN A 51 3.50 7.71 12.27
C GLN A 51 2.58 6.48 12.29
N GLY A 52 2.18 5.98 11.11
CA GLY A 52 1.25 4.86 10.99
C GLY A 52 1.89 3.49 11.16
N TYR A 53 1.06 2.45 11.20
CA TYR A 53 1.53 1.06 11.12
C TYR A 53 2.16 0.78 9.76
N THR A 54 3.25 0.03 9.75
CA THR A 54 3.93 -0.34 8.50
C THR A 54 3.04 -1.21 7.63
N PHE A 55 2.79 -0.74 6.40
CA PHE A 55 1.99 -1.43 5.40
C PHE A 55 2.57 -2.80 5.07
N ASN A 56 1.71 -3.80 4.95
CA ASN A 56 2.09 -5.17 4.62
C ASN A 56 0.98 -5.86 3.80
N GLN A 57 1.28 -7.07 3.28
CA GLN A 57 0.38 -7.82 2.43
C GLN A 57 -0.97 -8.12 3.11
N LYS A 58 -0.98 -8.41 4.40
CA LYS A 58 -2.22 -8.67 5.15
C LYS A 58 -3.13 -7.45 5.21
N MET A 59 -2.56 -6.25 5.38
CA MET A 59 -3.34 -5.00 5.32
C MET A 59 -3.90 -4.78 3.92
N ALA A 60 -3.11 -5.06 2.87
CA ALA A 60 -3.57 -4.95 1.49
C ALA A 60 -4.74 -5.89 1.20
N GLN A 61 -4.68 -7.15 1.65
CA GLN A 61 -5.77 -8.13 1.55
C GLN A 61 -7.03 -7.66 2.28
N ASP A 62 -6.87 -6.98 3.41
CA ASP A 62 -7.99 -6.44 4.16
C ASP A 62 -8.62 -5.22 3.46
N PHE A 63 -7.80 -4.33 2.94
CA PHE A 63 -8.25 -3.17 2.16
C PHE A 63 -8.93 -3.57 0.85
N ALA A 64 -8.48 -4.64 0.20
CA ALA A 64 -9.06 -5.14 -1.05
C ALA A 64 -10.50 -5.67 -0.90
N LYS A 65 -10.99 -5.89 0.33
CA LYS A 65 -12.38 -6.30 0.62
C LYS A 65 -13.37 -5.14 0.66
N GLU A 66 -12.84 -3.90 0.69
CA GLU A 66 -13.68 -2.71 0.80
C GLU A 66 -14.28 -2.31 -0.56
N ASP A 67 -15.58 -2.03 -0.61
CA ASP A 67 -16.23 -1.48 -1.80
C ASP A 67 -15.68 -0.08 -2.15
N ASN A 68 -15.29 0.67 -1.12
CA ASN A 68 -14.80 2.04 -1.24
C ASN A 68 -13.69 2.28 -0.22
N LEU A 69 -12.52 2.61 -0.71
CA LEU A 69 -11.35 2.99 0.09
C LEU A 69 -10.98 4.45 -0.22
N VAL A 70 -10.93 5.28 0.80
CA VAL A 70 -10.46 6.67 0.69
C VAL A 70 -9.02 6.72 1.18
N ILE A 71 -8.11 7.26 0.39
CA ILE A 71 -6.73 7.47 0.80
C ILE A 71 -6.52 8.97 1.00
N LEU A 72 -6.15 9.36 2.22
CA LEU A 72 -5.87 10.72 2.61
C LEU A 72 -4.36 10.97 2.50
N CYS A 73 -3.98 11.87 1.61
CA CYS A 73 -2.61 12.32 1.41
C CYS A 73 -2.42 13.68 2.04
N GLY A 74 -1.57 13.79 3.05
CA GLY A 74 -1.22 15.05 3.68
C GLY A 74 -0.11 15.77 2.94
N HIS A 75 -0.10 17.09 3.07
CA HIS A 75 0.96 18.00 2.62
C HIS A 75 1.44 18.88 3.77
N TYR A 76 2.47 19.67 3.52
CA TYR A 76 3.05 20.63 4.46
C TYR A 76 3.55 19.91 5.74
N GLU A 77 3.28 20.52 6.91
CA GLU A 77 3.62 19.90 8.23
C GLU A 77 2.56 18.89 8.70
N GLY A 78 1.49 18.70 7.93
CA GLY A 78 0.44 17.74 8.23
C GLY A 78 -0.96 18.31 8.12
N ILE A 79 -1.91 17.63 8.74
CA ILE A 79 -3.34 17.95 8.76
C ILE A 79 -3.76 18.22 10.19
N ASP A 80 -4.65 19.19 10.41
CA ASP A 80 -5.21 19.49 11.72
C ASP A 80 -5.76 18.21 12.39
N GLU A 81 -5.29 17.93 13.60
CA GLU A 81 -5.58 16.69 14.33
C GLU A 81 -7.09 16.45 14.49
N ARG A 82 -7.87 17.51 14.64
CA ARG A 82 -9.34 17.42 14.76
C ARG A 82 -10.02 16.86 13.52
N ALA A 83 -9.41 17.04 12.32
CA ALA A 83 -9.87 16.40 11.09
C ALA A 83 -9.47 14.93 11.09
N LEU A 84 -8.24 14.61 11.47
CA LEU A 84 -7.74 13.22 11.51
C LEU A 84 -8.58 12.37 12.49
N GLU A 85 -8.79 12.85 13.72
CA GLU A 85 -9.64 12.18 14.72
C GLU A 85 -11.07 11.92 14.24
N ARG A 86 -11.61 12.85 13.43
CA ARG A 86 -12.99 12.73 12.92
C ARG A 86 -13.14 11.72 11.78
N ILE A 87 -12.14 11.61 10.88
CA ILE A 87 -12.33 10.94 9.59
C ILE A 87 -11.46 9.72 9.38
N VAL A 88 -10.26 9.65 9.99
CA VAL A 88 -9.30 8.57 9.73
C VAL A 88 -9.68 7.30 10.47
N THR A 89 -9.63 6.18 9.74
CA THR A 89 -9.81 4.84 10.34
C THR A 89 -8.49 4.11 10.50
N ASP A 90 -7.54 4.34 9.60
CA ASP A 90 -6.26 3.65 9.55
C ASP A 90 -5.11 4.63 9.29
N TYR A 91 -4.09 4.59 10.13
CA TYR A 91 -2.83 5.32 9.96
C TYR A 91 -1.80 4.36 9.39
N VAL A 92 -1.27 4.66 8.19
CA VAL A 92 -0.43 3.73 7.44
C VAL A 92 0.87 4.39 7.01
N SER A 93 1.99 3.72 7.31
CA SER A 93 3.34 4.06 6.87
C SER A 93 3.83 3.06 5.82
N ILE A 94 4.68 3.48 4.89
CA ILE A 94 5.40 2.56 3.99
C ILE A 94 6.85 2.33 4.41
N GLY A 95 7.26 2.82 5.58
CA GLY A 95 8.61 2.66 6.13
C GLY A 95 9.05 3.84 6.99
N ASP A 96 10.16 3.68 7.70
CA ASP A 96 10.72 4.65 8.64
C ASP A 96 11.54 5.74 7.92
N TYR A 97 10.88 6.50 7.05
CA TYR A 97 11.45 7.64 6.34
C TYR A 97 10.36 8.65 5.99
N VAL A 98 10.76 9.88 5.72
CA VAL A 98 9.86 10.98 5.43
C VAL A 98 9.89 11.34 3.95
N LEU A 99 8.72 11.52 3.35
CA LEU A 99 8.51 12.01 1.99
C LEU A 99 7.89 13.40 2.01
N THR A 100 7.90 14.08 0.87
CA THR A 100 7.32 15.44 0.74
C THR A 100 5.80 15.48 0.79
N GLY A 101 5.13 14.33 0.58
CA GLY A 101 3.66 14.24 0.60
C GLY A 101 3.20 12.77 0.64
N GLY A 102 1.90 12.58 0.80
CA GLY A 102 1.29 11.25 0.91
C GLY A 102 1.01 10.54 -0.41
N GLU A 103 1.24 11.17 -1.57
CA GLU A 103 0.84 10.64 -2.88
C GLU A 103 1.66 9.42 -3.29
N LEU A 104 2.99 9.45 -3.11
CA LEU A 104 3.84 8.30 -3.44
C LEU A 104 3.51 7.08 -2.55
N PRO A 105 3.38 7.22 -1.22
CA PRO A 105 2.85 6.15 -0.39
C PRO A 105 1.47 5.64 -0.84
N ALA A 106 0.57 6.54 -1.20
CA ALA A 106 -0.75 6.18 -1.71
C ALA A 106 -0.66 5.33 -2.99
N MET A 107 0.25 5.67 -3.91
CA MET A 107 0.48 4.87 -5.13
C MET A 107 0.94 3.45 -4.80
N VAL A 108 1.82 3.27 -3.80
CA VAL A 108 2.25 1.94 -3.32
C VAL A 108 1.07 1.14 -2.79
N VAL A 109 0.23 1.75 -1.96
CA VAL A 109 -0.97 1.11 -1.41
C VAL A 109 -1.96 0.76 -2.53
N ILE A 110 -2.23 1.69 -3.46
CA ILE A 110 -3.16 1.48 -4.58
C ILE A 110 -2.68 0.33 -5.46
N ASP A 111 -1.41 0.31 -5.86
CA ASP A 111 -0.86 -0.77 -6.70
C ASP A 111 -1.02 -2.12 -6.00
N THR A 112 -0.56 -2.21 -4.74
CA THR A 112 -0.63 -3.45 -3.97
C THR A 112 -2.07 -3.95 -3.78
N VAL A 113 -3.00 -3.07 -3.41
CA VAL A 113 -4.40 -3.43 -3.19
C VAL A 113 -5.08 -3.81 -4.50
N SER A 114 -4.83 -3.07 -5.59
CA SER A 114 -5.46 -3.32 -6.90
C SER A 114 -5.11 -4.69 -7.45
N ARG A 115 -3.90 -5.18 -7.24
CA ARG A 115 -3.46 -6.54 -7.64
C ARG A 115 -4.27 -7.66 -7.00
N LEU A 116 -4.89 -7.39 -5.83
CA LEU A 116 -5.70 -8.33 -5.06
C LEU A 116 -7.19 -8.26 -5.41
N VAL A 117 -7.60 -7.26 -6.20
CA VAL A 117 -8.98 -7.13 -6.65
C VAL A 117 -9.23 -8.07 -7.84
N PRO A 118 -10.26 -8.93 -7.79
CA PRO A 118 -10.59 -9.85 -8.87
C PRO A 118 -10.74 -9.14 -10.22
N GLY A 119 -10.11 -9.69 -11.26
CA GLY A 119 -10.20 -9.18 -12.63
C GLY A 119 -9.23 -8.03 -12.98
N VAL A 120 -8.43 -7.56 -12.03
CA VAL A 120 -7.38 -6.54 -12.31
C VAL A 120 -6.15 -7.19 -12.95
N LEU A 121 -5.70 -8.33 -12.45
CA LEU A 121 -4.64 -9.11 -13.08
C LEU A 121 -5.25 -10.15 -14.03
N HIS A 122 -4.63 -10.33 -15.21
CA HIS A 122 -5.06 -11.33 -16.20
C HIS A 122 -4.87 -12.77 -15.74
N ASN A 123 -3.93 -13.02 -14.83
CA ASN A 123 -3.65 -14.34 -14.27
C ASN A 123 -3.75 -14.27 -12.74
N SER A 124 -4.86 -14.75 -12.18
CA SER A 124 -5.07 -14.83 -10.73
C SER A 124 -4.10 -15.77 -10.01
N GLU A 125 -3.58 -16.81 -10.72
CA GLU A 125 -2.60 -17.74 -10.16
C GLU A 125 -1.26 -17.06 -9.85
N SER A 126 -0.93 -15.94 -10.53
CA SER A 126 0.30 -15.18 -10.26
C SER A 126 0.31 -14.58 -8.86
N ALA A 127 -0.84 -14.12 -8.36
CA ALA A 127 -0.95 -13.51 -7.04
C ALA A 127 -0.86 -14.54 -5.91
N GLU A 128 -1.31 -15.79 -6.14
CA GLU A 128 -1.36 -16.84 -5.13
C GLU A 128 0.02 -17.43 -4.77
N THR A 129 1.03 -17.26 -5.64
CA THR A 129 2.38 -17.80 -5.45
C THR A 129 3.45 -16.74 -5.13
N GLU A 130 3.05 -15.48 -5.04
CA GLU A 130 3.97 -14.37 -4.75
C GLU A 130 4.43 -14.34 -3.29
N SER A 131 5.51 -13.55 -3.04
CA SER A 131 6.04 -13.34 -1.70
C SER A 131 4.99 -12.82 -0.74
N PHE A 132 5.03 -13.31 0.51
CA PHE A 132 4.15 -12.93 1.64
C PHE A 132 2.72 -13.47 1.60
N GLU A 133 2.24 -14.09 0.52
CA GLU A 133 0.88 -14.63 0.46
C GLU A 133 0.66 -15.75 1.50
N ASN A 134 1.65 -16.63 1.65
CA ASN A 134 1.67 -17.71 2.66
C ASN A 134 2.72 -17.46 3.77
N GLY A 135 3.15 -16.20 3.98
CA GLY A 135 4.19 -15.86 4.94
C GLY A 135 5.59 -16.28 4.52
N LEU A 136 5.79 -16.72 3.27
CA LEU A 136 7.08 -17.09 2.70
C LEU A 136 7.49 -16.10 1.61
N LEU A 137 8.80 -15.97 1.40
CA LEU A 137 9.35 -15.32 0.21
C LEU A 137 9.26 -16.26 -0.99
N GLU A 138 9.07 -15.70 -2.17
CA GLU A 138 9.05 -16.46 -3.42
C GLU A 138 10.38 -17.18 -3.68
N TYR A 139 10.30 -18.38 -4.29
CA TYR A 139 11.45 -19.16 -4.73
C TYR A 139 12.23 -18.46 -5.86
N PRO A 140 13.52 -18.83 -6.13
CA PRO A 140 14.28 -18.24 -7.21
C PRO A 140 13.74 -18.62 -8.59
N GLN A 141 13.55 -17.61 -9.43
CA GLN A 141 13.11 -17.79 -10.81
C GLN A 141 14.29 -17.95 -11.75
N TYR A 142 14.13 -18.78 -12.78
CA TYR A 142 15.13 -19.03 -13.84
C TYR A 142 14.46 -18.97 -15.21
N THR A 143 15.21 -18.49 -16.21
CA THR A 143 14.79 -18.43 -17.61
C THR A 143 15.98 -18.73 -18.54
N SER A 144 15.74 -18.71 -19.84
CA SER A 144 16.79 -18.93 -20.87
C SER A 144 17.89 -17.87 -20.81
N PRO A 145 19.14 -18.26 -21.15
CA PRO A 145 19.61 -19.60 -21.55
C PRO A 145 19.79 -20.54 -20.34
N GLU A 146 19.79 -21.87 -20.58
CA GLU A 146 19.96 -22.89 -19.54
C GLU A 146 21.27 -22.75 -18.77
N VAL A 147 22.34 -22.28 -19.43
CA VAL A 147 23.62 -21.98 -18.81
C VAL A 147 23.97 -20.53 -19.08
N PHE A 148 24.21 -19.77 -18.00
CA PHE A 148 24.68 -18.38 -18.07
C PHE A 148 25.93 -18.20 -17.22
N GLU A 149 27.04 -17.79 -17.84
CA GLU A 149 28.35 -17.60 -17.17
C GLU A 149 28.80 -18.78 -16.32
N GLY A 150 28.61 -20.01 -16.85
CA GLY A 150 28.96 -21.24 -16.15
C GLY A 150 28.00 -21.71 -15.07
N LYS A 151 26.94 -20.93 -14.79
CA LYS A 151 25.89 -21.30 -13.84
C LYS A 151 24.72 -21.92 -14.59
N LYS A 152 24.35 -23.13 -14.18
CA LYS A 152 23.24 -23.90 -14.80
C LYS A 152 21.93 -23.69 -14.05
N VAL A 153 20.82 -23.70 -14.78
CA VAL A 153 19.48 -23.85 -14.20
C VAL A 153 19.41 -25.20 -13.44
N PRO A 154 18.83 -25.25 -12.23
CA PRO A 154 18.67 -26.50 -11.48
C PRO A 154 17.98 -27.59 -12.31
N ASP A 155 18.56 -28.80 -12.35
CA ASP A 155 18.06 -29.92 -13.17
C ASP A 155 16.61 -30.30 -12.88
N VAL A 156 16.17 -30.13 -11.63
CA VAL A 156 14.78 -30.38 -11.24
C VAL A 156 13.78 -29.54 -12.03
N LEU A 157 14.12 -28.28 -12.38
CA LEU A 157 13.28 -27.38 -13.15
C LEU A 157 13.20 -27.77 -14.63
N LEU A 158 14.15 -28.56 -15.12
CA LEU A 158 14.24 -29.07 -16.50
C LEU A 158 13.64 -30.47 -16.63
N SER A 159 13.30 -31.12 -15.51
CA SER A 159 12.92 -32.54 -15.46
C SER A 159 11.52 -32.84 -16.01
N GLY A 160 10.63 -31.86 -16.09
CA GLY A 160 9.20 -32.05 -16.41
C GLY A 160 8.38 -32.73 -15.29
N HIS A 161 8.99 -33.07 -14.14
CA HIS A 161 8.29 -33.69 -13.02
C HIS A 161 7.67 -32.63 -12.08
N HIS A 162 6.43 -32.26 -12.31
CA HIS A 162 5.75 -31.19 -11.57
C HIS A 162 5.83 -31.34 -10.04
N ALA A 163 5.60 -32.52 -9.50
CA ALA A 163 5.67 -32.77 -8.05
C ALA A 163 7.06 -32.45 -7.46
N ASN A 164 8.14 -32.79 -8.16
CA ASN A 164 9.50 -32.51 -7.73
C ASN A 164 9.80 -31.01 -7.85
N VAL A 165 9.28 -30.35 -8.87
CA VAL A 165 9.40 -28.88 -9.05
C VAL A 165 8.71 -28.16 -7.92
N GLU A 166 7.48 -28.52 -7.57
CA GLU A 166 6.73 -27.91 -6.45
C GLU A 166 7.44 -28.10 -5.10
N LYS A 167 7.94 -29.30 -4.84
CA LYS A 167 8.73 -29.58 -3.62
C LYS A 167 9.97 -28.70 -3.57
N TRP A 168 10.72 -28.59 -4.65
CA TRP A 168 11.91 -27.76 -4.75
C TRP A 168 11.59 -26.26 -4.53
N ARG A 169 10.49 -25.77 -5.14
CA ARG A 169 10.01 -24.39 -4.97
C ARG A 169 9.74 -24.08 -3.50
N LEU A 170 9.00 -24.96 -2.80
CA LEU A 170 8.70 -24.80 -1.39
C LEU A 170 9.97 -24.78 -0.53
N GLU A 171 10.90 -25.73 -0.76
CA GLU A 171 12.18 -25.77 -0.05
C GLU A 171 12.97 -24.48 -0.24
N LYS A 172 13.03 -23.94 -1.46
CA LYS A 172 13.73 -22.68 -1.77
C LYS A 172 13.05 -21.44 -1.19
N SER A 173 11.73 -21.41 -1.14
CA SER A 173 10.97 -20.37 -0.45
C SER A 173 11.28 -20.35 1.06
N ILE A 174 11.31 -21.51 1.70
CA ILE A 174 11.66 -21.63 3.12
C ILE A 174 13.11 -21.20 3.37
N GLU A 175 14.07 -21.64 2.54
CA GLU A 175 15.46 -21.22 2.63
C GLU A 175 15.62 -19.70 2.54
N ARG A 176 14.95 -19.07 1.56
CA ARG A 176 14.98 -17.60 1.38
C ARG A 176 14.37 -16.86 2.56
N THR A 177 13.21 -17.30 3.02
CA THR A 177 12.52 -16.69 4.17
C THR A 177 13.34 -16.75 5.47
N LYS A 178 14.13 -17.83 5.65
CA LYS A 178 15.04 -17.93 6.79
C LYS A 178 16.28 -17.06 6.67
N LYS A 179 16.68 -16.72 5.44
CA LYS A 179 17.89 -15.96 5.17
C LYS A 179 17.67 -14.46 5.23
N TYR A 180 16.50 -13.99 4.81
CA TYR A 180 16.14 -12.57 4.69
C TYR A 180 14.95 -12.22 5.59
#